data_7c465f7de3a368d4f5cc4ebe78fae6d4
#
_entry.id   7c465f7de3a368d4f5cc4ebe78fae6d4
#
_cell.length_a   1.000
_cell.length_b   1.000
_cell.length_c   1.000
_cell.angle_alpha   90.00
_cell.angle_beta   90.00
_cell.angle_gamma   90.00
#
_symmetry.space_group_name_H-M   'P 1'
#
loop_
_entity.id
_entity.type
_entity.pdbx_description
1 polymer ?
#
loop_
_entity_poly.entity_id
_entity_poly.type
_entity_poly.pdbx_seq_one_letter_code
_entity_poly.pdbx_strand_id
1 'polypeptide(L)'
;MVGVNQMLAGELNYYSPYYRQVTMETYTSDSLVAARMPLAYGDVRKSFEYYLNHYNHGRPFILAGFSQGAMAVVDLLNTMADSTYSRLVAAYVIGYKVTDMGAHIRPAQDSADLGVTICYNSVRDNSCALPLLSDGNLVAINPVNWRTDATPALLVDPRHGDTLTVTLDTTSLLLHIGGYTRDDYMLPLIGCEGNYHCLDLSLFSDCLRRNMALRANHFISIAPAALPKP
;
A
#
# COMPACT_ATOMS: atom_id res chain seq x y z
N MET A 1 -2.77 -14.77 1.44
CA MET A 1 -3.98 -14.38 2.22
C MET A 1 -3.89 -14.73 3.70
N VAL A 2 -3.52 -15.96 4.06
CA VAL A 2 -3.35 -16.36 5.48
C VAL A 2 -2.37 -15.43 6.22
N GLY A 3 -1.24 -15.08 5.61
CA GLY A 3 -0.24 -14.20 6.23
C GLY A 3 -0.72 -12.79 6.54
N VAL A 4 -1.54 -12.16 5.67
CA VAL A 4 -2.07 -10.81 5.94
C VAL A 4 -3.09 -10.82 7.09
N ASN A 5 -3.97 -11.82 7.13
CA ASN A 5 -4.91 -11.96 8.24
C ASN A 5 -4.19 -12.21 9.57
N GLN A 6 -3.12 -13.00 9.56
CA GLN A 6 -2.26 -13.20 10.73
C GLN A 6 -1.52 -11.91 11.14
N MET A 7 -1.04 -11.12 10.16
CA MET A 7 -0.42 -9.82 10.41
C MET A 7 -1.38 -8.86 11.14
N LEU A 8 -2.66 -8.83 10.76
CA LEU A 8 -3.66 -7.97 11.39
C LEU A 8 -4.09 -8.44 12.79
N ALA A 9 -3.73 -9.66 13.20
CA ALA A 9 -3.91 -10.22 14.56
C ALA A 9 -5.33 -10.10 15.12
N GLY A 10 -6.37 -10.04 14.27
CA GLY A 10 -7.75 -9.89 14.68
C GLY A 10 -8.17 -8.48 15.11
N GLU A 11 -7.29 -7.49 14.98
CA GLU A 11 -7.61 -6.09 15.32
C GLU A 11 -8.55 -5.44 14.29
N LEU A 12 -8.57 -5.96 13.06
CA LEU A 12 -9.38 -5.47 11.95
C LEU A 12 -10.11 -6.62 11.26
N ASN A 13 -11.34 -6.38 10.81
CA ASN A 13 -12.04 -7.31 9.93
C ASN A 13 -11.35 -7.29 8.56
N TYR A 14 -10.89 -8.44 8.10
CA TYR A 14 -10.16 -8.57 6.84
C TYR A 14 -11.03 -9.17 5.75
N TYR A 15 -11.10 -8.50 4.60
CA TYR A 15 -11.78 -8.94 3.39
C TYR A 15 -10.82 -8.88 2.22
N SER A 16 -10.76 -9.95 1.44
CA SER A 16 -9.92 -10.01 0.24
C SER A 16 -10.72 -10.58 -0.93
N PRO A 17 -10.80 -9.86 -2.06
CA PRO A 17 -11.51 -10.35 -3.23
C PRO A 17 -10.75 -11.48 -3.92
N TYR A 18 -11.48 -12.41 -4.51
CA TYR A 18 -10.98 -13.21 -5.62
C TYR A 18 -11.23 -12.43 -6.91
N TYR A 19 -10.20 -12.16 -7.68
CA TYR A 19 -10.30 -11.45 -8.94
C TYR A 19 -9.35 -12.04 -9.98
N ARG A 20 -9.60 -11.82 -11.25
CA ARG A 20 -8.76 -12.27 -12.36
C ARG A 20 -7.51 -11.44 -12.40
N GLN A 21 -6.44 -11.97 -11.84
CA GLN A 21 -5.12 -11.35 -11.86
C GLN A 21 -4.51 -11.45 -13.24
N VAL A 22 -3.75 -10.43 -13.64
CA VAL A 22 -2.95 -10.50 -14.86
C VAL A 22 -1.61 -11.17 -14.59
N THR A 23 -1.03 -11.80 -15.61
CA THR A 23 0.29 -12.44 -15.54
C THR A 23 1.41 -11.40 -15.67
N MET A 24 2.62 -11.76 -15.25
CA MET A 24 3.81 -10.90 -15.36
C MET A 24 4.09 -10.47 -16.81
N GLU A 25 3.77 -11.31 -17.79
CA GLU A 25 3.86 -10.95 -19.22
C GLU A 25 3.09 -9.67 -19.56
N THR A 26 2.00 -9.39 -18.87
CA THR A 26 1.19 -8.18 -19.10
C THR A 26 2.03 -6.90 -18.95
N TYR A 27 3.01 -6.89 -18.08
CA TYR A 27 3.85 -5.72 -17.80
C TYR A 27 5.00 -5.52 -18.78
N THR A 28 5.11 -6.35 -19.83
CA THR A 28 6.13 -6.20 -20.87
C THR A 28 5.79 -5.11 -21.90
N SER A 29 4.53 -4.65 -21.95
CA SER A 29 4.14 -3.51 -22.79
C SER A 29 2.89 -2.79 -22.28
N ASP A 30 2.83 -1.48 -22.50
CA ASP A 30 1.69 -0.64 -22.13
C ASP A 30 0.40 -1.09 -22.83
N SER A 31 0.50 -1.62 -24.05
CA SER A 31 -0.66 -2.11 -24.79
C SER A 31 -1.28 -3.36 -24.13
N LEU A 32 -0.48 -4.25 -23.57
CA LEU A 32 -0.96 -5.40 -22.80
C LEU A 32 -1.57 -4.96 -21.47
N VAL A 33 -0.97 -4.00 -20.78
CA VAL A 33 -1.52 -3.40 -19.56
C VAL A 33 -2.90 -2.78 -19.86
N ALA A 34 -2.97 -1.93 -20.89
CA ALA A 34 -4.23 -1.30 -21.29
C ALA A 34 -5.33 -2.29 -21.70
N ALA A 35 -4.95 -3.41 -22.32
CA ALA A 35 -5.91 -4.44 -22.75
C ALA A 35 -6.40 -5.33 -21.60
N ARG A 36 -5.58 -5.67 -20.62
CA ARG A 36 -5.86 -6.71 -19.61
C ARG A 36 -6.28 -6.14 -18.24
N MET A 37 -5.68 -5.02 -17.79
CA MET A 37 -5.97 -4.46 -16.47
C MET A 37 -7.43 -4.03 -16.27
N PRO A 38 -8.18 -3.51 -17.26
CA PRO A 38 -9.60 -3.17 -17.08
C PRO A 38 -10.45 -4.32 -16.58
N LEU A 39 -10.11 -5.57 -16.93
CA LEU A 39 -10.81 -6.75 -16.44
C LEU A 39 -10.56 -6.98 -14.95
N ALA A 40 -9.30 -6.90 -14.53
CA ALA A 40 -8.91 -7.03 -13.12
C ALA A 40 -9.53 -5.91 -12.27
N TYR A 41 -9.47 -4.66 -12.74
CA TYR A 41 -10.10 -3.52 -12.07
C TYR A 41 -11.61 -3.68 -11.96
N GLY A 42 -12.27 -4.13 -13.03
CA GLY A 42 -13.71 -4.40 -13.03
C GLY A 42 -14.13 -5.45 -12.00
N ASP A 43 -13.34 -6.50 -11.82
CA ASP A 43 -13.59 -7.51 -10.80
C ASP A 43 -13.41 -6.95 -9.38
N VAL A 44 -12.36 -6.16 -9.16
CA VAL A 44 -12.10 -5.55 -7.84
C VAL A 44 -13.17 -4.51 -7.50
N ARG A 45 -13.57 -3.65 -8.45
CA ARG A 45 -14.67 -2.67 -8.24
C ARG A 45 -15.98 -3.37 -7.85
N LYS A 46 -16.39 -4.43 -8.57
CA LYS A 46 -17.59 -5.21 -8.25
C LYS A 46 -17.49 -5.86 -6.88
N SER A 47 -16.33 -6.40 -6.51
CA SER A 47 -16.11 -7.02 -5.22
C SER A 47 -16.16 -5.98 -4.10
N PHE A 48 -15.60 -4.79 -4.32
CA PHE A 48 -15.65 -3.69 -3.37
C PHE A 48 -17.08 -3.15 -3.18
N GLU A 49 -17.83 -2.98 -4.27
CA GLU A 49 -19.25 -2.61 -4.21
C GLU A 49 -20.06 -3.65 -3.44
N TYR A 50 -19.84 -4.94 -3.71
CA TYR A 50 -20.47 -6.03 -2.98
C TYR A 50 -20.15 -5.98 -1.48
N TYR A 51 -18.88 -5.75 -1.12
CA TYR A 51 -18.46 -5.55 0.26
C TYR A 51 -19.20 -4.37 0.92
N LEU A 52 -19.28 -3.22 0.25
CA LEU A 52 -19.96 -2.04 0.78
C LEU A 52 -21.45 -2.32 1.05
N ASN A 53 -22.12 -3.05 0.18
CA ASN A 53 -23.55 -3.31 0.24
C ASN A 53 -23.93 -4.42 1.22
N HIS A 54 -23.04 -5.40 1.45
CA HIS A 54 -23.40 -6.60 2.22
C HIS A 54 -22.63 -6.81 3.52
N TYR A 55 -21.43 -6.26 3.65
CA TYR A 55 -20.55 -6.53 4.79
C TYR A 55 -20.09 -5.28 5.53
N ASN A 56 -20.01 -4.13 4.87
CA ASN A 56 -19.47 -2.92 5.48
C ASN A 56 -20.45 -2.27 6.48
N HIS A 57 -21.75 -2.28 6.20
CA HIS A 57 -22.78 -1.67 7.05
C HIS A 57 -22.50 -0.20 7.39
N GLY A 58 -21.95 0.57 6.46
CA GLY A 58 -21.63 1.99 6.66
C GLY A 58 -20.40 2.28 7.53
N ARG A 59 -19.65 1.27 7.95
CA ARG A 59 -18.43 1.43 8.79
C ARG A 59 -17.30 2.09 8.02
N PRO A 60 -16.35 2.74 8.73
CA PRO A 60 -15.08 3.15 8.13
C PRO A 60 -14.32 1.93 7.60
N PHE A 61 -13.47 2.15 6.61
CA PHE A 61 -12.67 1.08 6.01
C PHE A 61 -11.27 1.56 5.62
N ILE A 62 -10.35 0.61 5.53
CA ILE A 62 -9.00 0.78 5.01
C ILE A 62 -8.93 0.03 3.68
N LEU A 63 -8.32 0.64 2.65
CA LEU A 63 -7.91 -0.05 1.45
C LEU A 63 -6.42 -0.38 1.55
N ALA A 64 -6.04 -1.60 1.18
CA ALA A 64 -4.64 -1.98 1.12
C ALA A 64 -4.39 -2.89 -0.10
N GLY A 65 -3.36 -2.59 -0.83
CA GLY A 65 -2.93 -3.38 -1.97
C GLY A 65 -1.41 -3.43 -2.09
N PHE A 66 -0.91 -4.55 -2.58
CA PHE A 66 0.50 -4.76 -2.87
C PHE A 66 0.68 -5.05 -4.35
N SER A 67 1.66 -4.40 -5.00
CA SER A 67 2.00 -4.61 -6.40
C SER A 67 0.76 -4.44 -7.30
N GLN A 68 0.31 -5.47 -8.01
CA GLN A 68 -0.91 -5.44 -8.81
C GLN A 68 -2.16 -5.06 -7.98
N GLY A 69 -2.22 -5.49 -6.72
CA GLY A 69 -3.28 -5.07 -5.80
C GLY A 69 -3.24 -3.57 -5.48
N ALA A 70 -2.05 -2.98 -5.45
CA ALA A 70 -1.89 -1.54 -5.26
C ALA A 70 -2.42 -0.73 -6.47
N MET A 71 -2.21 -1.24 -7.69
CA MET A 71 -2.83 -0.67 -8.91
C MET A 71 -4.36 -0.64 -8.80
N ALA A 72 -4.95 -1.71 -8.30
CA ALA A 72 -6.40 -1.78 -8.10
C ALA A 72 -6.90 -0.83 -6.99
N VAL A 73 -6.10 -0.59 -5.95
CA VAL A 73 -6.43 0.43 -4.93
C VAL A 73 -6.42 1.83 -5.52
N VAL A 74 -5.43 2.18 -6.35
CA VAL A 74 -5.38 3.47 -7.07
C VAL A 74 -6.61 3.63 -7.97
N ASP A 75 -6.99 2.57 -8.69
CA ASP A 75 -8.17 2.55 -9.54
C ASP A 75 -9.47 2.76 -8.72
N LEU A 76 -9.60 2.14 -7.55
CA LEU A 76 -10.74 2.37 -6.65
C LEU A 76 -10.78 3.83 -6.15
N LEU A 77 -9.65 4.42 -5.76
CA LEU A 77 -9.58 5.81 -5.33
C LEU A 77 -10.04 6.77 -6.44
N ASN A 78 -9.68 6.48 -7.69
CA ASN A 78 -10.06 7.31 -8.83
C ASN A 78 -11.53 7.15 -9.26
N THR A 79 -12.20 6.10 -8.83
CA THR A 79 -13.56 5.75 -9.33
C THR A 79 -14.65 5.74 -8.27
N MET A 80 -14.30 5.76 -6.97
CA MET A 80 -15.30 5.74 -5.90
C MET A 80 -16.03 7.09 -5.80
N ALA A 81 -17.26 7.05 -5.24
CA ALA A 81 -18.03 8.25 -4.96
C ALA A 81 -17.53 8.97 -3.69
N ASP A 82 -17.73 10.30 -3.60
CA ASP A 82 -17.36 11.11 -2.42
C ASP A 82 -17.95 10.58 -1.12
N SER A 83 -19.20 10.09 -1.16
CA SER A 83 -19.88 9.49 -0.01
C SER A 83 -19.21 8.20 0.47
N THR A 84 -18.56 7.47 -0.41
CA THR A 84 -17.75 6.30 -0.06
C THR A 84 -16.41 6.75 0.49
N TYR A 85 -15.74 7.68 -0.20
CA TYR A 85 -14.44 8.22 0.23
C TYR A 85 -14.49 8.85 1.63
N SER A 86 -15.59 9.51 2.01
CA SER A 86 -15.74 10.11 3.35
C SER A 86 -15.61 9.12 4.51
N ARG A 87 -15.69 7.82 4.23
CA ARG A 87 -15.51 6.72 5.20
C ARG A 87 -14.15 6.04 5.11
N LEU A 88 -13.31 6.47 4.16
CA LEU A 88 -11.95 5.94 4.01
C LEU A 88 -11.07 6.41 5.15
N VAL A 89 -10.54 5.48 5.93
CA VAL A 89 -9.54 5.77 6.96
C VAL A 89 -8.19 6.08 6.32
N ALA A 90 -7.71 5.20 5.46
CA ALA A 90 -6.49 5.36 4.67
C ALA A 90 -6.43 4.33 3.54
N ALA A 91 -5.66 4.62 2.49
CA ALA A 91 -5.33 3.71 1.41
C ALA A 91 -3.82 3.43 1.38
N TYR A 92 -3.45 2.15 1.44
CA TYR A 92 -2.06 1.68 1.40
C TYR A 92 -1.76 1.12 0.01
N VAL A 93 -0.97 1.87 -0.76
CA VAL A 93 -0.50 1.56 -2.12
C VAL A 93 0.95 1.09 -2.00
N ILE A 94 1.16 -0.20 -1.75
CA ILE A 94 2.46 -0.75 -1.38
C ILE A 94 3.12 -1.42 -2.59
N GLY A 95 4.40 -1.10 -2.83
CA GLY A 95 5.16 -1.69 -3.93
C GLY A 95 4.60 -1.32 -5.31
N TYR A 96 4.06 -0.14 -5.44
CA TYR A 96 3.62 0.46 -6.70
C TYR A 96 3.73 1.98 -6.62
N LYS A 97 3.22 2.67 -7.62
CA LYS A 97 3.31 4.12 -7.79
C LYS A 97 1.94 4.78 -7.92
N VAL A 98 1.90 6.05 -7.60
CA VAL A 98 0.80 6.98 -7.88
C VAL A 98 1.31 8.00 -8.87
N THR A 99 0.81 8.00 -10.09
CA THR A 99 1.28 8.87 -11.19
C THR A 99 0.30 9.99 -11.53
N ASP A 100 -0.88 9.96 -10.93
CA ASP A 100 -1.92 10.99 -11.10
C ASP A 100 -2.60 11.25 -9.76
N MET A 101 -2.73 12.54 -9.42
CA MET A 101 -3.38 13.01 -8.21
C MET A 101 -4.89 13.17 -8.45
N GLY A 102 -5.59 12.04 -8.59
CA GLY A 102 -7.04 12.01 -8.71
C GLY A 102 -7.78 12.59 -7.49
N ALA A 103 -9.09 12.76 -7.60
CA ALA A 103 -9.91 13.47 -6.61
C ALA A 103 -9.77 12.93 -5.16
N HIS A 104 -9.52 11.65 -5.00
CA HIS A 104 -9.45 10.97 -3.70
C HIS A 104 -8.03 10.49 -3.35
N ILE A 105 -7.01 10.99 -4.03
CA ILE A 105 -5.61 10.69 -3.71
C ILE A 105 -5.01 11.88 -2.95
N ARG A 106 -4.76 11.69 -1.67
CA ARG A 106 -4.17 12.69 -0.77
C ARG A 106 -2.96 12.08 -0.08
N PRO A 107 -1.73 12.56 -0.36
CA PRO A 107 -0.52 12.02 0.28
C PRO A 107 -0.59 12.15 1.81
N ALA A 108 -0.27 11.08 2.52
CA ALA A 108 -0.08 11.14 3.97
C ALA A 108 1.12 12.01 4.33
N GLN A 109 0.99 12.83 5.37
CA GLN A 109 2.05 13.72 5.87
C GLN A 109 2.61 13.24 7.22
N ASP A 110 1.83 12.43 7.95
CA ASP A 110 2.22 11.86 9.25
C ASP A 110 1.56 10.51 9.53
N SER A 111 1.68 10.02 10.76
CA SER A 111 1.12 8.72 11.19
C SER A 111 -0.38 8.73 11.46
N ALA A 112 -1.03 9.89 11.57
CA ALA A 112 -2.39 10.03 12.09
C ALA A 112 -3.40 10.63 11.10
N ASP A 113 -2.93 11.17 9.97
CA ASP A 113 -3.79 11.71 8.90
C ASP A 113 -4.86 10.72 8.45
N LEU A 114 -6.03 11.22 8.08
CA LEU A 114 -7.18 10.39 7.66
C LEU A 114 -7.60 10.73 6.22
N GLY A 115 -8.17 9.74 5.53
CA GLY A 115 -8.54 9.85 4.13
C GLY A 115 -7.31 10.02 3.23
N VAL A 116 -6.18 9.44 3.57
CA VAL A 116 -4.89 9.65 2.90
C VAL A 116 -4.40 8.42 2.17
N THR A 117 -3.46 8.64 1.26
CA THR A 117 -2.76 7.60 0.51
C THR A 117 -1.33 7.46 1.03
N ILE A 118 -1.00 6.26 1.46
CA ILE A 118 0.32 5.82 1.87
C ILE A 118 0.93 5.06 0.69
N CYS A 119 2.11 5.47 0.22
CA CYS A 119 2.80 4.79 -0.87
C CYS A 119 4.29 4.69 -0.55
N TYR A 120 4.90 3.60 -0.91
CA TYR A 120 6.35 3.42 -0.88
C TYR A 120 6.81 2.23 -1.72
N ASN A 121 8.05 2.27 -2.15
CA ASN A 121 8.82 1.19 -2.76
C ASN A 121 10.21 1.18 -2.14
N SER A 122 10.74 0.02 -1.78
CA SER A 122 12.05 -0.08 -1.15
C SER A 122 13.13 -0.67 -2.04
N VAL A 123 14.30 -0.04 -1.96
CA VAL A 123 15.51 -0.38 -2.74
C VAL A 123 16.75 -0.19 -1.87
N ARG A 124 17.88 -0.74 -2.30
CA ARG A 124 19.20 -0.42 -1.71
C ARG A 124 19.60 1.02 -2.05
N ASP A 125 19.47 1.37 -3.32
CA ASP A 125 19.76 2.68 -3.90
C ASP A 125 18.97 2.86 -5.21
N ASN A 126 19.01 4.07 -5.80
CA ASN A 126 18.21 4.40 -6.98
C ASN A 126 18.56 3.55 -8.22
N SER A 127 19.78 3.00 -8.32
CA SER A 127 20.16 2.14 -9.44
C SER A 127 19.44 0.78 -9.45
N CYS A 128 18.87 0.40 -8.29
CA CYS A 128 18.12 -0.85 -8.12
C CYS A 128 16.62 -0.67 -8.37
N ALA A 129 16.15 0.53 -8.71
CA ALA A 129 14.75 0.80 -8.97
C ALA A 129 14.23 0.05 -10.21
N LEU A 130 12.98 -0.37 -10.15
CA LEU A 130 12.25 -0.88 -11.31
C LEU A 130 11.32 0.22 -11.82
N PRO A 131 11.52 0.77 -13.01
CA PRO A 131 10.72 1.87 -13.57
C PRO A 131 9.22 1.58 -13.55
N LEU A 132 8.83 0.34 -13.83
CA LEU A 132 7.44 -0.11 -13.74
C LEU A 132 6.78 0.22 -12.39
N LEU A 133 7.54 0.13 -11.29
CA LEU A 133 7.02 0.29 -9.93
C LEU A 133 7.16 1.72 -9.40
N SER A 134 8.08 2.51 -9.92
CA SER A 134 8.51 3.77 -9.30
C SER A 134 8.49 5.00 -10.21
N ASP A 135 8.66 4.86 -11.51
CA ASP A 135 8.78 6.02 -12.40
C ASP A 135 7.51 6.87 -12.40
N GLY A 136 7.71 8.17 -12.20
CA GLY A 136 6.63 9.14 -12.15
C GLY A 136 5.80 9.09 -10.87
N ASN A 137 6.28 8.41 -9.82
CA ASN A 137 5.57 8.40 -8.53
C ASN A 137 5.50 9.80 -7.93
N LEU A 138 4.35 10.16 -7.37
CA LEU A 138 4.04 11.47 -6.78
C LEU A 138 3.82 11.38 -5.26
N VAL A 139 3.76 10.19 -4.70
CA VAL A 139 3.41 9.96 -3.29
C VAL A 139 4.41 9.02 -2.64
N ALA A 140 5.03 9.46 -1.55
CA ALA A 140 5.83 8.57 -0.72
C ALA A 140 5.85 9.01 0.75
N ILE A 141 5.95 8.04 1.65
CA ILE A 141 6.15 8.24 3.07
C ILE A 141 6.98 7.08 3.63
N ASN A 142 7.87 7.37 4.57
CA ASN A 142 8.62 6.32 5.26
C ASN A 142 7.72 5.61 6.29
N PRO A 143 7.38 4.33 6.14
CA PRO A 143 6.44 3.63 7.02
C PRO A 143 7.01 3.31 8.41
N VAL A 144 8.28 3.62 8.68
CA VAL A 144 8.90 3.39 9.99
C VAL A 144 8.70 4.59 10.90
N ASN A 145 8.98 5.80 10.42
CA ASN A 145 8.84 7.05 11.20
C ASN A 145 7.67 7.93 10.76
N TRP A 146 6.96 7.56 9.69
CA TRP A 146 5.81 8.28 9.11
C TRP A 146 6.14 9.72 8.72
N ARG A 147 7.32 9.92 8.14
CA ARG A 147 7.80 11.21 7.65
C ARG A 147 7.95 11.19 6.13
N THR A 148 7.79 12.37 5.53
CA THR A 148 7.94 12.61 4.08
C THR A 148 9.27 13.29 3.73
N ASP A 149 10.16 13.46 4.72
CA ASP A 149 11.51 13.98 4.53
C ASP A 149 12.58 12.87 4.61
N ALA A 150 13.84 13.24 4.42
CA ALA A 150 14.98 12.34 4.43
C ALA A 150 15.47 11.95 5.84
N THR A 151 14.63 12.12 6.88
CA THR A 151 15.02 11.70 8.24
C THR A 151 15.13 10.18 8.33
N PRO A 152 16.31 9.62 8.66
CA PRO A 152 16.49 8.18 8.78
C PRO A 152 15.67 7.60 9.93
N ALA A 153 15.27 6.35 9.79
CA ALA A 153 14.62 5.56 10.83
C ALA A 153 15.30 4.21 10.98
N LEU A 154 15.32 3.67 12.20
CA LEU A 154 15.81 2.32 12.46
C LEU A 154 14.65 1.33 12.44
N LEU A 155 14.82 0.25 11.71
CA LEU A 155 13.90 -0.86 11.62
C LEU A 155 14.59 -2.15 12.04
N VAL A 156 13.98 -2.90 12.94
CA VAL A 156 14.40 -4.29 13.19
C VAL A 156 13.64 -5.18 12.20
N ASP A 157 14.37 -5.91 11.35
CA ASP A 157 13.77 -6.86 10.41
C ASP A 157 12.99 -7.93 11.21
N PRO A 158 11.66 -8.01 11.08
CA PRO A 158 10.85 -8.94 11.86
C PRO A 158 11.11 -10.41 11.53
N ARG A 159 11.80 -10.68 10.41
CA ARG A 159 12.11 -12.05 9.97
C ARG A 159 13.46 -12.55 10.50
N HIS A 160 14.42 -11.64 10.66
CA HIS A 160 15.82 -12.01 10.94
C HIS A 160 16.42 -11.32 12.18
N GLY A 161 15.80 -10.24 12.66
CA GLY A 161 16.29 -9.49 13.82
C GLY A 161 17.42 -8.50 13.51
N ASP A 162 17.81 -8.35 12.25
CA ASP A 162 18.85 -7.39 11.83
C ASP A 162 18.32 -5.95 11.97
N THR A 163 19.19 -5.03 12.39
CA THR A 163 18.84 -3.61 12.44
C THR A 163 19.20 -2.94 11.13
N LEU A 164 18.19 -2.36 10.50
CA LEU A 164 18.26 -1.70 9.20
C LEU A 164 18.04 -0.19 9.35
N THR A 165 18.63 0.58 8.44
CA THR A 165 18.33 2.01 8.30
C THR A 165 17.41 2.23 7.12
N VAL A 166 16.29 2.92 7.33
CA VAL A 166 15.29 3.23 6.29
C VAL A 166 15.25 4.75 6.11
N THR A 167 15.56 5.22 4.91
CA THR A 167 15.57 6.65 4.57
C THR A 167 14.76 6.90 3.32
N LEU A 168 13.87 7.88 3.33
CA LEU A 168 13.18 8.32 2.11
C LEU A 168 14.10 9.25 1.31
N ASP A 169 14.42 8.87 0.08
CA ASP A 169 14.98 9.80 -0.91
C ASP A 169 13.85 10.68 -1.45
N THR A 170 13.88 11.95 -1.10
CA THR A 170 12.83 12.92 -1.45
C THR A 170 12.84 13.33 -2.93
N THR A 171 13.86 12.95 -3.70
CA THR A 171 13.94 13.21 -5.14
C THR A 171 13.33 12.07 -5.95
N SER A 172 13.71 10.84 -5.65
CA SER A 172 13.20 9.65 -6.34
C SER A 172 11.91 9.10 -5.72
N LEU A 173 11.56 9.52 -4.51
CA LEU A 173 10.46 9.00 -3.69
C LEU A 173 10.56 7.49 -3.44
N LEU A 174 11.80 6.98 -3.32
CA LEU A 174 12.11 5.60 -2.97
C LEU A 174 12.62 5.51 -1.53
N LEU A 175 12.33 4.39 -0.86
CA LEU A 175 12.93 4.08 0.44
C LEU A 175 14.26 3.38 0.23
N HIS A 176 15.33 3.99 0.71
CA HIS A 176 16.66 3.37 0.73
C HIS A 176 16.83 2.55 2.01
N ILE A 177 17.13 1.26 1.86
CA ILE A 177 17.33 0.32 2.95
C ILE A 177 18.83 0.05 3.11
N GLY A 178 19.42 0.60 4.17
CA GLY A 178 20.81 0.32 4.54
C GLY A 178 20.92 -0.85 5.50
N GLY A 179 22.00 -1.64 5.37
CA GLY A 179 22.31 -2.75 6.27
C GLY A 179 21.68 -4.09 5.89
N TYR A 180 20.88 -4.17 4.82
CA TYR A 180 20.35 -5.46 4.35
C TYR A 180 21.40 -6.19 3.52
N THR A 181 21.83 -7.37 3.99
CA THR A 181 22.92 -8.15 3.39
C THR A 181 22.50 -9.51 2.86
N ARG A 182 21.20 -9.83 2.93
CA ARG A 182 20.64 -11.10 2.48
C ARG A 182 20.15 -10.99 1.03
N ASP A 183 19.91 -12.14 0.40
CA ASP A 183 19.42 -12.27 -0.99
C ASP A 183 18.04 -12.95 -1.09
N ASP A 184 17.37 -13.17 0.04
CA ASP A 184 16.07 -13.87 0.15
C ASP A 184 14.88 -13.11 -0.48
N TYR A 185 15.14 -11.91 -1.03
CA TYR A 185 14.17 -11.10 -1.78
C TYR A 185 14.24 -11.32 -3.30
N MET A 186 15.25 -12.03 -3.77
CA MET A 186 15.48 -12.22 -5.20
C MET A 186 14.53 -13.28 -5.77
N LEU A 187 13.58 -12.84 -6.58
CA LEU A 187 12.70 -13.73 -7.34
C LEU A 187 13.06 -13.67 -8.81
N PRO A 188 13.07 -14.82 -9.51
CA PRO A 188 13.18 -14.83 -10.96
C PRO A 188 12.11 -13.90 -11.57
N LEU A 189 12.51 -13.04 -12.50
CA LEU A 189 11.67 -12.09 -13.24
C LEU A 189 11.21 -10.84 -12.47
N ILE A 190 11.42 -10.75 -11.16
CA ILE A 190 11.04 -9.57 -10.38
C ILE A 190 12.27 -9.09 -9.59
N GLY A 191 12.83 -7.97 -10.03
CA GLY A 191 13.87 -7.29 -9.31
C GLY A 191 15.28 -7.73 -9.68
N CYS A 192 16.13 -6.75 -9.71
CA CYS A 192 17.57 -6.89 -9.69
C CYS A 192 18.05 -6.94 -8.23
N GLU A 193 19.31 -7.28 -8.03
CA GLU A 193 19.95 -7.15 -6.72
C GLU A 193 19.74 -5.76 -6.14
N GLY A 194 19.30 -5.67 -4.89
CA GLY A 194 19.01 -4.42 -4.21
C GLY A 194 17.62 -3.83 -4.47
N ASN A 195 16.76 -4.48 -5.26
CA ASN A 195 15.34 -4.13 -5.31
C ASN A 195 14.57 -4.98 -4.30
N TYR A 196 13.98 -4.35 -3.29
CA TYR A 196 13.34 -5.04 -2.17
C TYR A 196 11.82 -5.13 -2.31
N HIS A 197 11.27 -4.99 -3.52
CA HIS A 197 9.83 -5.07 -3.79
C HIS A 197 9.16 -6.27 -3.11
N CYS A 198 9.77 -7.44 -3.18
CA CYS A 198 9.20 -8.65 -2.56
C CYS A 198 9.15 -8.61 -1.03
N LEU A 199 9.87 -7.68 -0.40
CA LEU A 199 9.92 -7.47 1.04
C LEU A 199 9.02 -6.34 1.53
N ASP A 200 8.48 -5.49 0.66
CA ASP A 200 7.72 -4.29 1.04
C ASP A 200 6.58 -4.56 2.03
N LEU A 201 5.95 -5.71 1.97
CA LEU A 201 4.95 -6.10 2.97
C LEU A 201 5.57 -6.71 4.23
N SER A 202 6.47 -7.67 4.08
CA SER A 202 6.98 -8.46 5.21
C SER A 202 7.93 -7.65 6.09
N LEU A 203 8.77 -6.82 5.48
CA LEU A 203 9.74 -5.99 6.20
C LEU A 203 9.07 -4.94 7.07
N PHE A 204 7.98 -4.33 6.58
CA PHE A 204 7.25 -3.26 7.26
C PHE A 204 5.96 -3.74 7.96
N SER A 205 5.73 -5.04 8.07
CA SER A 205 4.46 -5.62 8.56
C SER A 205 4.00 -5.06 9.90
N ASP A 206 4.89 -4.96 10.88
CA ASP A 206 4.57 -4.42 12.20
C ASP A 206 4.30 -2.92 12.18
N CYS A 207 5.01 -2.16 11.35
CA CYS A 207 4.80 -0.73 11.17
C CYS A 207 3.41 -0.48 10.55
N LEU A 208 3.07 -1.24 9.52
CA LEU A 208 1.77 -1.16 8.84
C LEU A 208 0.62 -1.52 9.79
N ARG A 209 0.72 -2.65 10.50
CA ARG A 209 -0.31 -3.09 11.44
C ARG A 209 -0.61 -2.03 12.51
N ARG A 210 0.45 -1.54 13.18
CA ARG A 210 0.32 -0.50 14.21
C ARG A 210 -0.29 0.78 13.66
N ASN A 211 0.10 1.18 12.45
CA ASN A 211 -0.43 2.39 11.83
C ASN A 211 -1.89 2.24 11.40
N MET A 212 -2.28 1.10 10.83
CA MET A 212 -3.67 0.82 10.49
C MET A 212 -4.58 0.89 11.73
N ALA A 213 -4.16 0.30 12.85
CA ALA A 213 -4.89 0.37 14.11
C ALA A 213 -4.97 1.80 14.67
N LEU A 214 -3.84 2.56 14.63
CA LEU A 214 -3.80 3.94 15.09
C LEU A 214 -4.77 4.83 14.30
N ARG A 215 -4.73 4.78 12.97
CA ARG A 215 -5.61 5.56 12.09
C ARG A 215 -7.07 5.15 12.25
N ALA A 216 -7.37 3.86 12.36
CA ALA A 216 -8.73 3.37 12.60
C ALA A 216 -9.30 3.91 13.92
N ASN A 217 -8.53 3.84 15.02
CA ASN A 217 -8.92 4.38 16.31
C ASN A 217 -9.09 5.90 16.27
N HIS A 218 -8.19 6.61 15.59
CA HIS A 218 -8.32 8.07 15.41
C HIS A 218 -9.60 8.42 14.64
N PHE A 219 -9.88 7.74 13.53
CA PHE A 219 -11.11 7.95 12.77
C PHE A 219 -12.36 7.76 13.64
N ILE A 220 -12.43 6.67 14.41
CA ILE A 220 -13.55 6.37 15.28
C ILE A 220 -13.71 7.44 16.37
N SER A 221 -12.60 7.97 16.91
CA SER A 221 -12.62 8.96 17.98
C SER A 221 -13.17 10.33 17.55
N ILE A 222 -13.03 10.70 16.26
CA ILE A 222 -13.51 11.98 15.74
C ILE A 222 -14.82 11.86 14.94
N ALA A 223 -15.24 10.62 14.61
CA ALA A 223 -16.48 10.40 13.88
C ALA A 223 -17.69 10.83 14.73
N PRO A 224 -18.71 11.50 14.14
CA PRO A 224 -19.95 11.77 14.84
C PRO A 224 -20.55 10.48 15.41
N ALA A 225 -21.22 10.57 16.57
CA ALA A 225 -21.79 9.45 17.33
C ALA A 225 -22.84 8.57 16.57
N ALA A 226 -23.00 8.78 15.27
CA ALA A 226 -23.97 8.11 14.40
C ALA A 226 -23.44 6.89 13.64
N LEU A 227 -22.17 6.48 13.84
CA LEU A 227 -21.68 5.23 13.22
C LEU A 227 -22.31 4.03 13.94
N PRO A 228 -22.80 3.01 13.19
CA PRO A 228 -23.29 1.79 13.82
C PRO A 228 -22.19 1.17 14.68
N LYS A 229 -22.52 0.88 15.93
CA LYS A 229 -21.61 0.14 16.82
C LYS A 229 -21.34 -1.24 16.22
N PRO A 230 -20.13 -1.78 16.39
CA PRO A 230 -19.74 -3.09 15.86
C PRO A 230 -20.63 -4.22 16.34
#